data_2cba795def00d01997d47d48094182e8
#
_entry.id   2cba795def00d01997d47d48094182e8
#
_cell.length_a   1.000
_cell.length_b   1.000
_cell.length_c   1.000
_cell.angle_alpha   90.00
_cell.angle_beta   90.00
_cell.angle_gamma   90.00
#
_symmetry.space_group_name_H-M   'P 1'
#
loop_
_entity.id
_entity.type
_entity.pdbx_description
1 polymer ?
#
loop_
_entity_poly.entity_id
_entity_poly.type
_entity_poly.pdbx_seq_one_letter_code
_entity_poly.pdbx_strand_id
1 'polypeptide(L)'
;VHALCDAVLSACQLGDIGTFFGVDTPEMAGASGIAMIEKLRDFVTAKGFVINNVSLQIVGNQPKITPRRDEAQNVLSAALGAPVSVAATTSDQMGFTGRGEGIYVIANALVIAP
;
A
#
# COMPACT_ATOMS: atom_id res chain seq x y z
N VAL A 1 0.72 1.70 3.61
CA VAL A 1 -0.46 0.84 3.49
C VAL A 1 -1.51 1.46 2.58
N HIS A 2 -1.89 2.72 2.79
CA HIS A 2 -2.97 3.36 2.03
C HIS A 2 -2.72 3.33 0.52
N ALA A 3 -1.51 3.66 0.07
CA ALA A 3 -1.18 3.67 -1.35
C ALA A 3 -1.27 2.26 -1.96
N LEU A 4 -0.86 1.23 -1.21
CA LEU A 4 -0.99 -0.16 -1.64
C LEU A 4 -2.46 -0.53 -1.82
N CYS A 5 -3.30 -0.21 -0.86
CA CYS A 5 -4.73 -0.52 -0.93
C CYS A 5 -5.41 0.18 -2.10
N ASP A 6 -5.11 1.46 -2.28
CA ASP A 6 -5.66 2.23 -3.41
C ASP A 6 -5.25 1.63 -4.75
N ALA A 7 -3.97 1.24 -4.89
CA ALA A 7 -3.48 0.67 -6.14
C ALA A 7 -4.19 -0.65 -6.48
N VAL A 8 -4.36 -1.52 -5.50
CA VAL A 8 -5.05 -2.81 -5.72
C VAL A 8 -6.52 -2.59 -6.07
N LEU A 9 -7.22 -1.74 -5.31
CA LEU A 9 -8.62 -1.45 -5.59
C LEU A 9 -8.81 -0.83 -6.96
N SER A 10 -7.96 0.12 -7.32
CA SER A 10 -8.01 0.78 -8.62
C SER A 10 -7.74 -0.21 -9.76
N ALA A 11 -6.76 -1.10 -9.60
CA ALA A 11 -6.45 -2.12 -10.61
C ALA A 11 -7.63 -3.07 -10.83
N CYS A 12 -8.42 -3.31 -9.79
CA CYS A 12 -9.62 -4.14 -9.86
C CYS A 12 -10.87 -3.35 -10.27
N GLN A 13 -10.76 -2.06 -10.50
CA GLN A 13 -11.89 -1.17 -10.78
C GLN A 13 -12.95 -1.17 -9.66
N LEU A 14 -12.50 -1.29 -8.42
CA LEU A 14 -13.35 -1.36 -7.24
C LEU A 14 -13.31 -0.08 -6.38
N GLY A 15 -12.79 1.00 -6.93
CA GLY A 15 -12.76 2.30 -6.26
C GLY A 15 -11.45 2.55 -5.52
N ASP A 16 -11.58 3.04 -4.32
CA ASP A 16 -10.47 3.44 -3.47
C ASP A 16 -10.73 3.10 -2.01
N ILE A 17 -9.79 3.46 -1.13
CA ILE A 17 -9.90 3.22 0.31
C ILE A 17 -11.18 3.84 0.89
N GLY A 18 -11.49 5.06 0.51
CA GLY A 18 -12.68 5.75 1.02
C GLY A 18 -13.96 5.01 0.67
N THR A 19 -14.04 4.48 -0.54
CA THR A 19 -15.19 3.69 -0.99
C THR A 19 -15.26 2.35 -0.25
N PHE A 20 -14.13 1.66 -0.11
CA PHE A 20 -14.10 0.30 0.43
C PHE A 20 -14.22 0.27 1.96
N PHE A 21 -13.41 1.08 2.66
CA PHE A 21 -13.42 1.09 4.13
C PHE A 21 -14.40 2.10 4.71
N GLY A 22 -14.84 3.08 3.93
CA GLY A 22 -15.63 4.20 4.41
C GLY A 22 -14.75 5.25 5.09
N VAL A 23 -15.30 6.46 5.25
CA VAL A 23 -14.56 7.58 5.84
C VAL A 23 -14.66 7.57 7.35
N ASP A 24 -15.81 7.14 7.89
CA ASP A 24 -16.10 7.14 9.33
C ASP A 24 -16.65 5.78 9.77
N THR A 25 -15.95 4.71 9.40
CA THR A 25 -16.38 3.35 9.72
C THR A 25 -15.84 2.95 11.08
N PRO A 26 -16.68 2.78 12.12
CA PRO A 26 -16.21 2.45 13.47
C PRO A 26 -15.38 1.17 13.52
N GLU A 27 -15.70 0.19 12.69
CA GLU A 27 -14.97 -1.08 12.64
C GLU A 27 -13.52 -0.91 12.23
N MET A 28 -13.21 0.15 11.47
CA MET A 28 -11.85 0.41 11.00
C MET A 28 -11.13 1.47 11.83
N ALA A 29 -11.79 2.07 12.80
CA ALA A 29 -11.16 3.03 13.68
C ALA A 29 -10.06 2.35 14.49
N GLY A 30 -8.82 2.83 14.35
CA GLY A 30 -7.66 2.25 15.03
C GLY A 30 -7.19 0.93 14.46
N ALA A 31 -7.71 0.49 13.32
CA ALA A 31 -7.27 -0.74 12.68
C ALA A 31 -5.81 -0.63 12.24
N SER A 32 -5.04 -1.71 12.39
CA SER A 32 -3.68 -1.76 11.92
C SER A 32 -3.63 -1.78 10.38
N GLY A 33 -2.51 -1.31 9.81
CA GLY A 33 -2.31 -1.39 8.37
C GLY A 33 -2.37 -2.81 7.84
N ILE A 34 -1.88 -3.76 8.62
CA ILE A 34 -1.91 -5.18 8.24
C ILE A 34 -3.35 -5.69 8.16
N ALA A 35 -4.20 -5.35 9.13
CA ALA A 35 -5.62 -5.72 9.11
C ALA A 35 -6.33 -5.16 7.88
N MET A 36 -6.01 -3.94 7.48
CA MET A 36 -6.56 -3.33 6.27
C MET A 36 -6.17 -4.10 5.01
N ILE A 37 -4.91 -4.49 4.90
CA ILE A 37 -4.41 -5.26 3.75
C ILE A 37 -5.09 -6.63 3.69
N GLU A 38 -5.20 -7.31 4.82
CA GLU A 38 -5.83 -8.63 4.87
C GLU A 38 -7.30 -8.57 4.46
N LYS A 39 -8.03 -7.56 4.93
CA LYS A 39 -9.43 -7.36 4.56
C LYS A 39 -9.58 -7.07 3.07
N LEU A 40 -8.71 -6.23 2.53
CA LEU A 40 -8.67 -5.93 1.10
C LEU A 40 -8.40 -7.19 0.28
N ARG A 41 -7.40 -7.96 0.68
CA ARG A 41 -7.04 -9.22 0.01
C ARG A 41 -8.25 -10.15 -0.08
N ASP A 42 -8.94 -10.35 1.03
CA ASP A 42 -10.09 -11.24 1.07
C ASP A 42 -11.21 -10.72 0.16
N PHE A 43 -11.42 -9.42 0.16
CA PHE A 43 -12.45 -8.79 -0.67
C PHE A 43 -12.19 -8.99 -2.16
N VAL A 44 -10.98 -8.69 -2.63
CA VAL A 44 -10.67 -8.80 -4.06
C VAL A 44 -10.59 -10.26 -4.51
N THR A 45 -10.12 -11.15 -3.63
CA THR A 45 -10.09 -12.59 -3.89
C THR A 45 -11.50 -13.14 -4.03
N ALA A 46 -12.43 -12.72 -3.17
CA ALA A 46 -13.83 -13.13 -3.24
C ALA A 46 -14.51 -12.65 -4.53
N LYS A 47 -14.02 -11.57 -5.13
CA LYS A 47 -14.50 -11.08 -6.43
C LYS A 47 -13.86 -11.82 -7.61
N GLY A 48 -12.95 -12.74 -7.36
CA GLY A 48 -12.31 -13.56 -8.39
C GLY A 48 -11.01 -13.00 -8.94
N PHE A 49 -10.53 -11.87 -8.40
CA PHE A 49 -9.25 -11.31 -8.83
C PHE A 49 -8.09 -12.04 -8.18
N VAL A 50 -6.97 -12.12 -8.90
CA VAL A 50 -5.71 -12.63 -8.37
C VAL A 50 -4.72 -11.46 -8.34
N ILE A 51 -4.16 -11.18 -7.17
CA ILE A 51 -3.14 -10.15 -7.05
C ILE A 51 -1.81 -10.78 -7.46
N ASN A 52 -1.19 -10.25 -8.53
CA ASN A 52 0.09 -10.76 -8.99
C ASN A 52 1.24 -10.19 -8.15
N ASN A 53 1.30 -8.86 -8.04
CA ASN A 53 2.34 -8.19 -7.26
C ASN A 53 1.99 -6.72 -7.06
N VAL A 54 2.69 -6.10 -6.10
CA VAL A 54 2.60 -4.66 -5.84
C VAL A 54 4.02 -4.09 -5.70
N SER A 55 4.23 -2.91 -6.25
CA SER A 55 5.47 -2.16 -6.12
C SER A 55 5.19 -0.84 -5.43
N LEU A 56 5.98 -0.54 -4.38
CA LEU A 56 5.89 0.71 -3.62
C LEU A 56 7.15 1.54 -3.81
N GLN A 57 6.99 2.80 -4.15
CA GLN A 57 8.07 3.79 -4.22
C GLN A 57 7.82 4.83 -3.15
N ILE A 58 8.72 4.95 -2.18
CA ILE A 58 8.61 5.89 -1.08
C ILE A 58 9.58 7.04 -1.32
N VAL A 59 9.09 8.26 -1.33
CA VAL A 59 9.90 9.47 -1.48
C VAL A 59 9.86 10.24 -0.17
N GLY A 60 11.01 10.44 0.45
CA GLY A 60 11.09 11.18 1.70
C GLY A 60 12.48 11.11 2.32
N ASN A 61 12.71 11.95 3.32
CA ASN A 61 13.99 11.98 4.02
C ASN A 61 14.01 11.04 5.23
N GLN A 62 12.89 10.95 5.93
CA GLN A 62 12.74 10.13 7.12
C GLN A 62 11.37 9.44 7.11
N PRO A 63 11.24 8.26 7.67
CA PRO A 63 12.32 7.41 8.19
C PRO A 63 13.16 6.80 7.06
N LYS A 64 14.38 6.37 7.37
CA LYS A 64 15.21 5.65 6.41
C LYS A 64 14.66 4.24 6.25
N ILE A 65 14.29 3.89 5.04
CA ILE A 65 13.60 2.63 4.74
C ILE A 65 14.60 1.49 4.50
N THR A 66 15.74 1.79 3.88
CA THR A 66 16.70 0.77 3.44
C THR A 66 17.09 -0.24 4.54
N PRO A 67 17.37 0.17 5.80
CA PRO A 67 17.73 -0.77 6.85
C PRO A 67 16.61 -1.75 7.22
N ARG A 68 15.36 -1.41 6.92
CA ARG A 68 14.19 -2.23 7.26
C ARG A 68 13.40 -2.67 6.04
N ARG A 69 13.97 -2.54 4.85
CA ARG A 69 13.27 -2.86 3.60
C ARG A 69 12.80 -4.31 3.56
N ASP A 70 13.71 -5.25 3.86
CA ASP A 70 13.38 -6.68 3.80
C ASP A 70 12.29 -7.05 4.78
N GLU A 71 12.34 -6.50 6.00
CA GLU A 71 11.29 -6.68 6.99
C GLU A 71 9.95 -6.17 6.46
N ALA A 72 9.92 -4.96 5.90
CA ALA A 72 8.72 -4.37 5.36
C ALA A 72 8.14 -5.20 4.21
N GLN A 73 9.01 -5.63 3.29
CA GLN A 73 8.58 -6.47 2.17
C GLN A 73 7.99 -7.79 2.64
N ASN A 74 8.61 -8.44 3.63
CA ASN A 74 8.13 -9.70 4.16
C ASN A 74 6.77 -9.56 4.85
N VAL A 75 6.61 -8.53 5.68
CA VAL A 75 5.37 -8.28 6.40
C VAL A 75 4.22 -7.96 5.44
N LEU A 76 4.47 -7.08 4.49
CA LEU A 76 3.45 -6.67 3.52
C LEU A 76 3.09 -7.80 2.57
N SER A 77 4.08 -8.55 2.11
CA SER A 77 3.85 -9.70 1.21
C SER A 77 3.03 -10.79 1.90
N ALA A 78 3.33 -11.08 3.16
CA ALA A 78 2.56 -12.06 3.92
C ALA A 78 1.11 -11.62 4.11
N ALA A 79 0.88 -10.36 4.44
CA ALA A 79 -0.48 -9.83 4.63
C ALA A 79 -1.28 -9.83 3.34
N LEU A 80 -0.64 -9.49 2.22
CA LEU A 80 -1.32 -9.40 0.93
C LEU A 80 -1.49 -10.76 0.25
N GLY A 81 -0.63 -11.71 0.56
CA GLY A 81 -0.60 -13.00 -0.12
C GLY A 81 -0.01 -12.92 -1.52
N ALA A 82 0.81 -11.91 -1.81
CA ALA A 82 1.47 -11.70 -3.08
C ALA A 82 2.74 -10.87 -2.85
N PRO A 83 3.72 -10.94 -3.75
CA PRO A 83 4.96 -10.17 -3.58
C PRO A 83 4.71 -8.67 -3.53
N VAL A 84 5.29 -8.02 -2.53
CA VAL A 84 5.31 -6.57 -2.40
C VAL A 84 6.77 -6.13 -2.39
N SER A 85 7.14 -5.29 -3.36
CA SER A 85 8.47 -4.69 -3.42
C SER A 85 8.43 -3.29 -2.82
N VAL A 86 9.46 -2.93 -2.07
CA VAL A 86 9.57 -1.61 -1.45
C VAL A 86 10.88 -0.98 -1.88
N ALA A 87 10.80 0.22 -2.44
CA ALA A 87 11.97 1.03 -2.76
C ALA A 87 11.80 2.41 -2.14
N ALA A 88 12.90 3.06 -1.82
CA ALA A 88 12.88 4.38 -1.21
C ALA A 88 13.92 5.28 -1.84
N THR A 89 13.60 6.55 -1.95
CA THR A 89 14.50 7.56 -2.48
C THR A 89 14.23 8.91 -1.81
N THR A 90 15.06 9.88 -2.09
CA THR A 90 14.85 11.27 -1.65
C THR A 90 14.59 12.14 -2.87
N SER A 91 14.12 13.37 -2.66
CA SER A 91 13.95 14.37 -3.72
C SER A 91 15.14 15.34 -3.77
N ASP A 92 16.31 14.94 -3.24
CA ASP A 92 17.52 15.77 -3.21
C ASP A 92 17.27 17.13 -2.55
N GLN A 93 16.55 17.10 -1.41
CA GLN A 93 16.23 18.27 -0.59
C GLN A 93 15.27 19.26 -1.24
N MET A 94 14.59 18.87 -2.32
CA MET A 94 13.61 19.71 -3.01
C MET A 94 12.19 19.38 -2.59
N GLY A 95 11.33 20.40 -2.57
CA GLY A 95 9.91 20.25 -2.31
C GLY A 95 9.58 19.88 -0.87
N PHE A 96 8.32 19.53 -0.60
CA PHE A 96 7.86 19.24 0.75
C PHE A 96 8.53 18.00 1.35
N THR A 97 8.79 16.98 0.54
CA THR A 97 9.50 15.79 1.00
C THR A 97 10.95 16.11 1.34
N GLY A 98 11.60 16.95 0.53
CA GLY A 98 12.97 17.38 0.75
C GLY A 98 13.12 18.28 1.97
N ARG A 99 12.07 19.02 2.32
CA ARG A 99 12.02 19.85 3.54
C ARG A 99 11.65 19.05 4.80
N GLY A 100 11.38 17.76 4.66
CA GLY A 100 11.00 16.93 5.80
C GLY A 100 9.58 17.20 6.31
N GLU A 101 8.72 17.78 5.48
CA GLU A 101 7.33 18.09 5.85
C GLU A 101 6.41 16.89 5.68
N GLY A 102 6.83 15.87 4.96
CA GLY A 102 6.05 14.66 4.74
C GLY A 102 6.75 13.69 3.83
N ILE A 103 6.07 12.58 3.55
CA ILE A 103 6.53 11.58 2.59
C ILE A 103 5.49 11.42 1.48
N TYR A 104 5.94 10.89 0.36
CA TYR A 104 5.12 10.62 -0.79
C TYR A 104 5.29 9.17 -1.20
N VAL A 105 4.19 8.46 -1.46
CA VAL A 105 4.26 7.05 -1.85
C VAL A 105 3.49 6.85 -3.15
N ILE A 106 4.16 6.20 -4.10
CA ILE A 106 3.54 5.77 -5.35
C ILE A 106 3.47 4.25 -5.32
N ALA A 107 2.29 3.70 -5.53
CA ALA A 107 2.09 2.26 -5.59
C ALA A 107 1.54 1.86 -6.94
N ASN A 108 2.03 0.72 -7.45
CA ASN A 108 1.50 0.10 -8.66
C ASN A 108 1.18 -1.34 -8.36
N ALA A 109 0.03 -1.81 -8.81
CA ALA A 109 -0.41 -3.19 -8.61
C ALA A 109 -0.73 -3.82 -9.96
N LEU A 110 -0.36 -5.09 -10.10
CA LEU A 110 -0.79 -5.91 -11.22
C LEU A 110 -1.75 -6.98 -10.68
N VAL A 111 -2.95 -7.01 -11.23
CA VAL A 111 -3.96 -7.99 -10.86
C VAL A 111 -4.41 -8.73 -12.11
N ILE A 112 -4.91 -9.95 -11.91
CA ILE A 112 -5.47 -10.76 -12.98
C ILE A 112 -6.98 -10.81 -12.76
N ALA A 113 -7.74 -10.40 -13.77
CA ALA A 113 -9.20 -10.37 -13.71
C ALA A 113 -9.78 -11.78 -13.74
N PRO A 114 -10.98 -11.98 -13.18
CA PRO A 114 -11.68 -13.25 -13.22
C PRO A 114 -12.07 -13.67 -14.63
#